data_1bf29b6c587d3fcb2a3b7a38f1bc5836
#
_entry.id   1bf29b6c587d3fcb2a3b7a38f1bc5836
#
_cell.length_a   1.000
_cell.length_b   1.000
_cell.length_c   1.000
_cell.angle_alpha   90.00
_cell.angle_beta   90.00
_cell.angle_gamma   90.00
#
_symmetry.space_group_name_H-M   'P 1'
#
loop_
_entity.id
_entity.type
_entity.pdbx_description
1 polymer ?
#
loop_
_entity_poly.entity_id
_entity_poly.type
_entity_poly.pdbx_seq_one_letter_code
_entity_poly.pdbx_strand_id
1 'polypeptide(L)'
;TLKSFNVNVKMGAVICGPTVTRYELLPEQGVRVNKITNLADDIKLSMAATSVRIEAPIPGKAAVGIEVPNPPASPVAFRELLEGDTFASSKSDLTFAVGKDIAGKLIMADVGKMPHLLIAGATGSGKSVCINTLIMSILYKADPRDVKLIMIDPKVVELSVYNGIPHLFCPVVTDPKEAAAALNWAVREMGDRYNKFKELGVRNIAGYNEKIKKMEDAQAAGYSKMSYLVVIVDEFADLMMVASKDVEDAVCRLAQLA
;
A
#
# COMPACT_ATOMS: atom_id res chain seq x y z
N THR A 1 -4.14 -5.25 -37.31
CA THR A 1 -3.88 -3.80 -37.13
C THR A 1 -2.40 -3.48 -37.37
N LEU A 2 -1.43 -4.03 -36.60
CA LEU A 2 0.00 -3.66 -36.73
C LEU A 2 0.55 -3.98 -38.12
N LYS A 3 0.18 -5.10 -38.72
CA LYS A 3 0.58 -5.46 -40.11
C LYS A 3 0.06 -4.46 -41.14
N SER A 4 -1.15 -3.90 -40.98
CA SER A 4 -1.69 -2.89 -41.91
C SER A 4 -0.92 -1.56 -41.85
N PHE A 5 -0.14 -1.32 -40.80
CA PHE A 5 0.76 -0.17 -40.66
C PHE A 5 2.23 -0.52 -40.94
N ASN A 6 2.50 -1.64 -41.63
CA ASN A 6 3.84 -2.12 -41.94
C ASN A 6 4.73 -2.31 -40.68
N VAL A 7 4.12 -2.76 -39.58
CA VAL A 7 4.84 -3.10 -38.35
C VAL A 7 4.79 -4.62 -38.18
N ASN A 8 5.91 -5.28 -38.48
CA ASN A 8 6.02 -6.72 -38.36
C ASN A 8 6.38 -7.12 -36.93
N VAL A 9 5.51 -7.90 -36.32
CA VAL A 9 5.69 -8.45 -34.98
C VAL A 9 5.24 -9.90 -34.94
N LYS A 10 5.89 -10.69 -34.07
CA LYS A 10 5.40 -12.04 -33.74
C LYS A 10 4.63 -11.95 -32.42
N MET A 11 3.52 -12.69 -32.34
CA MET A 11 2.79 -12.84 -31.07
C MET A 11 3.62 -13.70 -30.12
N GLY A 12 3.82 -13.18 -28.92
CA GLY A 12 4.37 -13.88 -27.78
C GLY A 12 3.25 -14.43 -26.89
N ALA A 13 3.45 -14.34 -25.57
CA ALA A 13 2.47 -14.78 -24.60
C ALA A 13 1.24 -13.87 -24.57
N VAL A 14 0.08 -14.46 -24.25
CA VAL A 14 -1.14 -13.73 -23.90
C VAL A 14 -1.43 -14.02 -22.43
N ILE A 15 -1.41 -12.98 -21.61
CA ILE A 15 -1.58 -13.08 -20.15
C ILE A 15 -2.91 -12.44 -19.80
N CYS A 16 -3.88 -13.27 -19.41
CA CYS A 16 -5.20 -12.82 -18.99
C CYS A 16 -5.21 -12.60 -17.47
N GLY A 17 -5.29 -11.34 -17.07
CA GLY A 17 -5.47 -10.96 -15.67
C GLY A 17 -6.93 -10.66 -15.32
N PRO A 18 -7.20 -10.25 -14.08
CA PRO A 18 -8.56 -9.98 -13.63
C PRO A 18 -9.19 -8.74 -14.31
N THR A 19 -8.40 -7.71 -14.57
CA THR A 19 -8.87 -6.43 -15.11
C THR A 19 -8.36 -6.10 -16.50
N VAL A 20 -7.20 -6.64 -16.88
CA VAL A 20 -6.56 -6.41 -18.16
C VAL A 20 -6.02 -7.71 -18.75
N THR A 21 -5.96 -7.79 -20.07
CA THR A 21 -5.21 -8.82 -20.79
C THR A 21 -3.98 -8.17 -21.41
N ARG A 22 -2.80 -8.74 -21.16
CA ARG A 22 -1.54 -8.33 -21.77
C ARG A 22 -1.22 -9.23 -22.96
N TYR A 23 -1.00 -8.61 -24.10
CA TYR A 23 -0.48 -9.24 -25.30
C TYR A 23 1.00 -8.90 -25.44
N GLU A 24 1.87 -9.90 -25.37
CA GLU A 24 3.30 -9.72 -25.59
C GLU A 24 3.60 -9.80 -27.10
N LEU A 25 4.30 -8.81 -27.61
CA LEU A 25 4.71 -8.72 -29.00
C LEU A 25 6.22 -8.74 -29.10
N LEU A 26 6.75 -9.57 -29.99
CA LEU A 26 8.16 -9.64 -30.31
C LEU A 26 8.39 -8.89 -31.63
N PRO A 27 8.94 -7.67 -31.63
CA PRO A 27 9.23 -6.93 -32.85
C PRO A 27 10.27 -7.68 -33.70
N GLU A 28 10.04 -7.73 -35.01
CA GLU A 28 11.04 -8.28 -35.92
C GLU A 28 12.23 -7.34 -36.09
N GLN A 29 13.33 -7.88 -36.60
CA GLN A 29 14.58 -7.13 -36.77
C GLN A 29 14.35 -5.87 -37.62
N GLY A 30 14.80 -4.71 -37.15
CA GLY A 30 14.61 -3.42 -37.84
C GLY A 30 13.32 -2.68 -37.49
N VAL A 31 12.40 -3.26 -36.69
CA VAL A 31 11.22 -2.57 -36.20
C VAL A 31 11.59 -1.70 -35.00
N ARG A 32 11.40 -0.39 -35.13
CA ARG A 32 11.62 0.56 -34.05
C ARG A 32 10.43 0.54 -33.09
N VAL A 33 10.68 0.52 -31.79
CA VAL A 33 9.66 0.52 -30.72
C VAL A 33 8.66 1.66 -30.88
N ASN A 34 9.14 2.85 -31.22
CA ASN A 34 8.29 4.03 -31.42
C ASN A 34 7.21 3.84 -32.51
N LYS A 35 7.44 2.96 -33.49
CA LYS A 35 6.41 2.63 -34.48
C LYS A 35 5.22 1.89 -33.86
N ILE A 36 5.44 1.18 -32.75
CA ILE A 36 4.37 0.47 -32.04
C ILE A 36 3.69 1.42 -31.05
N THR A 37 4.48 2.17 -30.27
CA THR A 37 3.92 3.07 -29.25
C THR A 37 3.07 4.20 -29.84
N ASN A 38 3.44 4.70 -31.02
CA ASN A 38 2.69 5.76 -31.72
C ASN A 38 1.35 5.26 -32.30
N LEU A 39 1.12 3.95 -32.39
CA LEU A 39 -0.13 3.34 -32.87
C LEU A 39 -1.11 3.01 -31.71
N ALA A 40 -0.91 3.56 -30.52
CA ALA A 40 -1.75 3.27 -29.37
C ALA A 40 -3.24 3.56 -29.62
N ASP A 41 -3.57 4.68 -30.26
CA ASP A 41 -4.93 5.07 -30.60
C ASP A 41 -5.54 4.19 -31.72
N ASP A 42 -4.74 3.82 -32.71
CA ASP A 42 -5.18 2.91 -33.78
C ASP A 42 -5.46 1.51 -33.24
N ILE A 43 -4.63 1.04 -32.30
CA ILE A 43 -4.82 -0.24 -31.61
C ILE A 43 -6.08 -0.18 -30.75
N LYS A 44 -6.25 0.90 -29.98
CA LYS A 44 -7.43 1.15 -29.16
C LYS A 44 -8.71 1.11 -29.99
N LEU A 45 -8.72 1.79 -31.13
CA LEU A 45 -9.85 1.81 -32.06
C LEU A 45 -10.14 0.42 -32.61
N SER A 46 -9.11 -0.29 -33.11
CA SER A 46 -9.29 -1.61 -33.73
C SER A 46 -9.74 -2.70 -32.75
N MET A 47 -9.45 -2.52 -31.45
CA MET A 47 -9.88 -3.45 -30.40
C MET A 47 -11.18 -3.01 -29.72
N ALA A 48 -11.78 -1.90 -30.15
CA ALA A 48 -12.93 -1.27 -29.51
C ALA A 48 -12.75 -1.11 -27.98
N ALA A 49 -11.51 -0.85 -27.56
CA ALA A 49 -11.15 -0.75 -26.15
C ALA A 49 -11.34 0.67 -25.63
N THR A 50 -11.68 0.83 -24.35
CA THR A 50 -11.80 2.14 -23.68
C THR A 50 -10.45 2.80 -23.47
N SER A 51 -9.40 2.01 -23.26
CA SER A 51 -8.01 2.44 -23.11
C SER A 51 -7.06 1.35 -23.56
N VAL A 52 -5.83 1.72 -23.90
CA VAL A 52 -4.73 0.79 -24.20
C VAL A 52 -3.47 1.36 -23.55
N ARG A 53 -2.73 0.51 -22.82
CA ARG A 53 -1.41 0.85 -22.30
C ARG A 53 -0.36 0.04 -23.03
N ILE A 54 0.71 0.71 -23.46
CA ILE A 54 1.84 0.04 -24.10
C ILE A 54 3.07 0.15 -23.19
N GLU A 55 3.60 -1.00 -22.79
CA GLU A 55 4.84 -1.12 -22.02
C GLU A 55 5.96 -1.59 -22.97
N ALA A 56 6.92 -0.71 -23.21
CA ALA A 56 7.94 -0.97 -24.20
C ALA A 56 9.33 -0.42 -23.79
N PRO A 57 10.29 -1.32 -23.47
CA PRO A 57 10.15 -2.78 -23.43
C PRO A 57 9.47 -3.27 -22.14
N ILE A 58 9.00 -4.53 -22.14
CA ILE A 58 8.63 -5.21 -20.91
C ILE A 58 9.91 -5.42 -20.07
N PRO A 59 9.93 -5.07 -18.76
CA PRO A 59 11.07 -5.27 -17.90
C PRO A 59 11.60 -6.72 -17.95
N GLY A 60 12.89 -6.86 -18.27
CA GLY A 60 13.55 -8.16 -18.36
C GLY A 60 13.23 -9.00 -19.63
N LYS A 61 12.49 -8.45 -20.60
CA LYS A 61 12.14 -9.13 -21.85
C LYS A 61 12.39 -8.24 -23.08
N ALA A 62 12.88 -8.82 -24.16
CA ALA A 62 12.96 -8.14 -25.46
C ALA A 62 11.60 -8.16 -26.19
N ALA A 63 10.56 -7.67 -25.52
CA ALA A 63 9.18 -7.70 -26.00
C ALA A 63 8.46 -6.39 -25.65
N VAL A 64 7.39 -6.10 -26.39
CA VAL A 64 6.45 -5.01 -26.11
C VAL A 64 5.15 -5.60 -25.58
N GLY A 65 4.67 -5.10 -24.43
CA GLY A 65 3.39 -5.47 -23.85
C GLY A 65 2.29 -4.49 -24.26
N ILE A 66 1.19 -5.00 -24.75
CA ILE A 66 -0.04 -4.23 -24.99
C ILE A 66 -1.07 -4.71 -23.99
N GLU A 67 -1.48 -3.82 -23.08
CA GLU A 67 -2.48 -4.08 -22.06
C GLU A 67 -3.82 -3.50 -22.50
N VAL A 68 -4.84 -4.36 -22.51
CA VAL A 68 -6.19 -4.03 -22.92
C VAL A 68 -7.15 -4.39 -21.79
N PRO A 69 -8.04 -3.48 -21.36
CA PRO A 69 -9.04 -3.78 -20.35
C PRO A 69 -9.97 -4.93 -20.74
N ASN A 70 -10.28 -5.78 -19.77
CA ASN A 70 -11.27 -6.86 -19.94
C ASN A 70 -12.69 -6.32 -19.75
N PRO A 71 -13.60 -6.48 -20.70
CA PRO A 71 -15.02 -6.22 -20.50
C PRO A 71 -15.81 -7.55 -20.29
N PRO A 72 -16.43 -7.80 -19.12
CA PRO A 72 -16.30 -7.07 -17.88
C PRO A 72 -15.00 -7.42 -17.11
N ALA A 73 -14.52 -6.49 -16.28
CA ALA A 73 -13.44 -6.78 -15.35
C ALA A 73 -13.92 -7.75 -14.27
N SER A 74 -13.09 -8.73 -13.90
CA SER A 74 -13.39 -9.63 -12.79
C SER A 74 -13.02 -8.95 -11.47
N PRO A 75 -13.95 -8.86 -10.49
CA PRO A 75 -13.63 -8.30 -9.19
C PRO A 75 -12.61 -9.18 -8.45
N VAL A 76 -11.67 -8.54 -7.77
CA VAL A 76 -10.72 -9.21 -6.88
C VAL A 76 -11.30 -9.23 -5.48
N ALA A 77 -11.75 -10.40 -5.02
CA ALA A 77 -12.35 -10.54 -3.71
C ALA A 77 -11.29 -10.47 -2.61
N PHE A 78 -11.50 -9.65 -1.58
CA PHE A 78 -10.57 -9.53 -0.46
C PHE A 78 -10.35 -10.86 0.26
N ARG A 79 -11.40 -11.68 0.44
CA ARG A 79 -11.28 -13.03 1.02
C ARG A 79 -10.23 -13.88 0.31
N GLU A 80 -10.25 -13.88 -1.02
CA GLU A 80 -9.29 -14.65 -1.82
C GLU A 80 -7.83 -14.22 -1.54
N LEU A 81 -7.62 -12.92 -1.29
CA LEU A 81 -6.30 -12.39 -0.95
C LEU A 81 -5.83 -12.87 0.43
N LEU A 82 -6.73 -12.93 1.41
CA LEU A 82 -6.41 -13.34 2.78
C LEU A 82 -6.21 -14.86 2.92
N GLU A 83 -7.01 -15.65 2.20
CA GLU A 83 -6.92 -17.11 2.21
C GLU A 83 -5.70 -17.65 1.42
N GLY A 84 -5.02 -16.78 0.66
CA GLY A 84 -3.83 -17.15 -0.08
C GLY A 84 -2.64 -17.47 0.82
N ASP A 85 -1.89 -18.52 0.48
CA ASP A 85 -0.71 -19.00 1.24
C ASP A 85 0.30 -17.88 1.53
N THR A 86 0.46 -16.93 0.62
CA THR A 86 1.39 -15.81 0.76
C THR A 86 1.04 -14.91 1.94
N PHE A 87 -0.25 -14.65 2.18
CA PHE A 87 -0.70 -13.87 3.33
C PHE A 87 -0.60 -14.68 4.62
N ALA A 88 -1.09 -15.90 4.62
CA ALA A 88 -1.10 -16.78 5.78
C ALA A 88 0.31 -17.10 6.31
N SER A 89 1.27 -17.34 5.40
CA SER A 89 2.66 -17.66 5.76
C SER A 89 3.52 -16.48 6.18
N SER A 90 3.06 -15.23 5.96
CA SER A 90 3.80 -14.04 6.37
C SER A 90 3.89 -13.95 7.90
N LYS A 91 5.09 -13.68 8.42
CA LYS A 91 5.37 -13.55 9.87
C LYS A 91 5.14 -12.15 10.41
N SER A 92 4.96 -11.15 9.56
CA SER A 92 4.78 -9.76 9.98
C SER A 92 3.30 -9.45 10.21
N ASP A 93 2.97 -8.89 11.35
CA ASP A 93 1.64 -8.40 11.71
C ASP A 93 1.20 -7.18 10.88
N LEU A 94 2.16 -6.54 10.18
CA LEU A 94 1.94 -5.38 9.33
C LEU A 94 1.88 -5.74 7.84
N THR A 95 1.75 -7.03 7.50
CA THR A 95 1.53 -7.48 6.13
C THR A 95 0.10 -7.18 5.71
N PHE A 96 -0.06 -6.60 4.53
CA PHE A 96 -1.37 -6.36 3.94
C PHE A 96 -1.47 -6.85 2.50
N ALA A 97 -2.69 -7.17 2.09
CA ALA A 97 -2.98 -7.59 0.73
C ALA A 97 -3.15 -6.35 -0.15
N VAL A 98 -2.31 -6.20 -1.17
CA VAL A 98 -2.40 -5.10 -2.15
C VAL A 98 -3.43 -5.41 -3.22
N GLY A 99 -3.45 -6.66 -3.69
CA GLY A 99 -4.34 -7.10 -4.76
C GLY A 99 -3.72 -8.20 -5.62
N LYS A 100 -4.04 -8.19 -6.90
CA LYS A 100 -3.45 -9.08 -7.92
C LYS A 100 -2.71 -8.25 -8.96
N ASP A 101 -1.61 -8.80 -9.45
CA ASP A 101 -0.94 -8.25 -10.63
C ASP A 101 -1.72 -8.58 -11.91
N ILE A 102 -1.20 -8.12 -13.04
CA ILE A 102 -1.81 -8.34 -14.36
C ILE A 102 -1.82 -9.82 -14.80
N ALA A 103 -1.03 -10.68 -14.14
CA ALA A 103 -1.01 -12.12 -14.36
C ALA A 103 -1.94 -12.87 -13.38
N GLY A 104 -2.65 -12.15 -12.50
CA GLY A 104 -3.52 -12.72 -11.48
C GLY A 104 -2.77 -13.22 -10.22
N LYS A 105 -1.45 -12.97 -10.11
CA LYS A 105 -0.67 -13.35 -8.93
C LYS A 105 -0.99 -12.43 -7.76
N LEU A 106 -1.13 -12.99 -6.56
CA LEU A 106 -1.34 -12.24 -5.33
C LEU A 106 -0.13 -11.36 -4.99
N ILE A 107 -0.37 -10.08 -4.73
CA ILE A 107 0.64 -9.11 -4.31
C ILE A 107 0.36 -8.72 -2.87
N MET A 108 1.36 -8.93 -2.04
CA MET A 108 1.38 -8.54 -0.62
C MET A 108 2.47 -7.51 -0.39
N ALA A 109 2.25 -6.65 0.59
CA ALA A 109 3.23 -5.69 1.05
C ALA A 109 3.28 -5.69 2.58
N ASP A 110 4.32 -5.10 3.13
CA ASP A 110 4.56 -5.04 4.57
C ASP A 110 4.88 -3.60 4.96
N VAL A 111 3.98 -2.96 5.69
CA VAL A 111 4.15 -1.56 6.13
C VAL A 111 5.37 -1.41 7.01
N GLY A 112 5.67 -2.42 7.83
CA GLY A 112 6.86 -2.40 8.70
C GLY A 112 8.20 -2.36 7.97
N LYS A 113 8.21 -2.73 6.67
CA LYS A 113 9.40 -2.67 5.81
C LYS A 113 9.48 -1.41 4.97
N MET A 114 8.40 -0.64 4.85
CA MET A 114 8.35 0.55 4.00
C MET A 114 8.95 1.82 4.62
N PRO A 115 8.97 2.15 5.88
CA PRO A 115 8.01 2.14 6.97
C PRO A 115 6.84 3.13 6.75
N HIS A 116 6.92 3.97 5.74
CA HIS A 116 5.87 4.94 5.36
C HIS A 116 5.32 4.61 3.97
N LEU A 117 4.04 4.83 3.78
CA LEU A 117 3.34 4.56 2.54
C LEU A 117 2.45 5.76 2.18
N LEU A 118 2.65 6.30 0.99
CA LEU A 118 1.76 7.28 0.39
C LEU A 118 0.84 6.60 -0.63
N ILE A 119 -0.47 6.71 -0.42
CA ILE A 119 -1.48 6.21 -1.33
C ILE A 119 -2.18 7.40 -1.96
N ALA A 120 -2.08 7.54 -3.28
CA ALA A 120 -2.70 8.62 -4.03
C ALA A 120 -3.47 8.10 -5.24
N GLY A 121 -4.52 8.81 -5.62
CA GLY A 121 -5.32 8.46 -6.79
C GLY A 121 -6.48 9.41 -7.01
N ALA A 122 -6.96 9.52 -8.25
CA ALA A 122 -8.16 10.28 -8.58
C ALA A 122 -9.41 9.61 -7.98
N THR A 123 -10.51 10.35 -7.90
CA THR A 123 -11.80 9.82 -7.46
C THR A 123 -12.16 8.56 -8.27
N GLY A 124 -12.54 7.50 -7.58
CA GLY A 124 -12.85 6.20 -8.19
C GLY A 124 -11.63 5.33 -8.57
N SER A 125 -10.40 5.78 -8.29
CA SER A 125 -9.18 4.99 -8.55
C SER A 125 -8.96 3.81 -7.61
N GLY A 126 -9.69 3.77 -6.48
CA GLY A 126 -9.58 2.73 -5.46
C GLY A 126 -8.73 3.11 -4.24
N LYS A 127 -8.40 4.40 -4.02
CA LYS A 127 -7.67 4.86 -2.82
C LYS A 127 -8.30 4.34 -1.53
N SER A 128 -9.59 4.60 -1.32
CA SER A 128 -10.33 4.15 -0.12
C SER A 128 -10.38 2.64 -0.01
N VAL A 129 -10.54 1.93 -1.14
CA VAL A 129 -10.50 0.47 -1.16
C VAL A 129 -9.13 -0.04 -0.69
N CYS A 130 -8.03 0.56 -1.16
CA CYS A 130 -6.68 0.19 -0.76
C CYS A 130 -6.45 0.44 0.75
N ILE A 131 -6.88 1.59 1.28
CA ILE A 131 -6.79 1.92 2.71
C ILE A 131 -7.59 0.90 3.53
N ASN A 132 -8.84 0.62 3.14
CA ASN A 132 -9.66 -0.38 3.81
C ASN A 132 -9.04 -1.79 3.74
N THR A 133 -8.47 -2.17 2.61
CA THR A 133 -7.78 -3.45 2.46
C THR A 133 -6.57 -3.55 3.40
N LEU A 134 -5.82 -2.47 3.57
CA LEU A 134 -4.69 -2.39 4.51
C LEU A 134 -5.18 -2.55 5.96
N ILE A 135 -6.18 -1.75 6.37
CA ILE A 135 -6.76 -1.81 7.71
C ILE A 135 -7.28 -3.22 8.01
N MET A 136 -8.12 -3.75 7.14
CA MET A 136 -8.70 -5.07 7.33
C MET A 136 -7.66 -6.17 7.35
N SER A 137 -6.58 -6.07 6.56
CA SER A 137 -5.47 -7.03 6.60
C SER A 137 -4.80 -7.05 7.99
N ILE A 138 -4.57 -5.88 8.58
CA ILE A 138 -4.01 -5.77 9.94
C ILE A 138 -4.99 -6.38 10.96
N LEU A 139 -6.29 -6.04 10.87
CA LEU A 139 -7.30 -6.54 11.80
C LEU A 139 -7.46 -8.06 11.76
N TYR A 140 -7.29 -8.68 10.58
CA TYR A 140 -7.34 -10.13 10.43
C TYR A 140 -6.10 -10.85 10.94
N LYS A 141 -4.95 -10.16 10.99
CA LYS A 141 -3.66 -10.77 11.26
C LYS A 141 -3.12 -10.47 12.65
N ALA A 142 -3.25 -9.24 13.10
CA ALA A 142 -2.60 -8.73 14.29
C ALA A 142 -3.50 -8.81 15.54
N ASP A 143 -2.89 -9.13 16.67
CA ASP A 143 -3.55 -8.95 17.98
C ASP A 143 -3.55 -7.45 18.34
N PRO A 144 -4.63 -6.90 18.92
CA PRO A 144 -4.68 -5.49 19.35
C PRO A 144 -3.64 -5.13 20.44
N ARG A 145 -3.00 -6.12 21.05
CA ARG A 145 -1.85 -5.92 21.95
C ARG A 145 -0.54 -5.73 21.20
N ASP A 146 -0.48 -6.14 19.94
CA ASP A 146 0.73 -6.09 19.11
C ASP A 146 0.71 -4.94 18.12
N VAL A 147 -0.47 -4.55 17.64
CA VAL A 147 -0.66 -3.42 16.72
C VAL A 147 -1.77 -2.51 17.22
N LYS A 148 -1.47 -1.23 17.35
CA LYS A 148 -2.42 -0.15 17.62
C LYS A 148 -2.51 0.78 16.42
N LEU A 149 -3.71 1.34 16.23
CA LEU A 149 -4.04 2.22 15.11
C LEU A 149 -4.45 3.60 15.63
N ILE A 150 -3.90 4.65 15.04
CA ILE A 150 -4.44 6.01 15.10
C ILE A 150 -5.00 6.30 13.71
N MET A 151 -6.29 6.62 13.63
CA MET A 151 -6.98 6.90 12.37
C MET A 151 -7.43 8.35 12.36
N ILE A 152 -7.15 9.06 11.27
CA ILE A 152 -7.48 10.47 11.06
C ILE A 152 -8.30 10.57 9.78
N ASP A 153 -9.55 11.04 9.92
CA ASP A 153 -10.52 11.18 8.82
C ASP A 153 -11.22 12.55 8.90
N PRO A 154 -10.62 13.60 8.33
CA PRO A 154 -11.17 14.96 8.40
C PRO A 154 -12.52 15.11 7.70
N LYS A 155 -12.86 14.21 6.78
CA LYS A 155 -14.13 14.22 6.03
C LYS A 155 -15.25 13.44 6.70
N VAL A 156 -14.94 12.60 7.67
CA VAL A 156 -15.90 11.72 8.38
C VAL A 156 -16.64 10.77 7.41
N VAL A 157 -15.93 10.24 6.42
CA VAL A 157 -16.55 9.43 5.35
C VAL A 157 -16.10 7.97 5.39
N GLU A 158 -14.79 7.73 5.52
CA GLU A 158 -14.20 6.43 5.22
C GLU A 158 -13.86 5.62 6.47
N LEU A 159 -13.36 6.26 7.54
CA LEU A 159 -12.76 5.55 8.67
C LEU A 159 -13.67 5.47 9.91
N SER A 160 -14.74 6.24 9.97
CA SER A 160 -15.67 6.27 11.12
C SER A 160 -16.31 4.92 11.45
N VAL A 161 -16.41 4.02 10.46
CA VAL A 161 -16.92 2.65 10.62
C VAL A 161 -16.05 1.78 11.53
N TYR A 162 -14.79 2.16 11.75
CA TYR A 162 -13.85 1.45 12.61
C TYR A 162 -13.92 1.88 14.08
N ASN A 163 -14.74 2.88 14.43
CA ASN A 163 -14.89 3.25 15.83
C ASN A 163 -15.34 2.06 16.69
N GLY A 164 -14.68 1.88 17.82
CA GLY A 164 -14.97 0.80 18.76
C GLY A 164 -14.17 -0.49 18.57
N ILE A 165 -13.35 -0.62 17.53
CA ILE A 165 -12.47 -1.78 17.40
C ILE A 165 -11.33 -1.73 18.44
N PRO A 166 -10.89 -2.89 18.98
CA PRO A 166 -9.89 -2.92 20.05
C PRO A 166 -8.49 -2.48 19.61
N HIS A 167 -8.23 -2.39 18.32
CA HIS A 167 -6.95 -1.92 17.78
C HIS A 167 -6.81 -0.40 17.83
N LEU A 168 -7.90 0.36 17.91
CA LEU A 168 -7.81 1.82 18.00
C LEU A 168 -7.13 2.24 19.31
N PHE A 169 -6.17 3.15 19.19
CA PHE A 169 -5.53 3.81 20.32
C PHE A 169 -6.42 4.89 20.92
N CYS A 170 -7.14 5.62 20.06
CA CYS A 170 -8.17 6.59 20.42
C CYS A 170 -9.30 6.52 19.39
N PRO A 171 -10.48 7.09 19.64
CA PRO A 171 -11.52 7.22 18.62
C PRO A 171 -10.97 7.86 17.34
N VAL A 172 -11.59 7.56 16.20
CA VAL A 172 -11.20 8.16 14.92
C VAL A 172 -11.24 9.68 15.02
N VAL A 173 -10.10 10.32 14.75
CA VAL A 173 -9.90 11.76 14.87
C VAL A 173 -10.46 12.44 13.62
N THR A 174 -11.42 13.34 13.80
CA THR A 174 -12.12 14.03 12.70
C THR A 174 -11.86 15.52 12.67
N ASP A 175 -11.51 16.14 13.79
CA ASP A 175 -11.16 17.55 13.85
C ASP A 175 -9.68 17.77 13.43
N PRO A 176 -9.39 18.74 12.53
CA PRO A 176 -8.01 18.99 12.08
C PRO A 176 -7.04 19.45 13.17
N LYS A 177 -7.51 20.14 14.23
CA LYS A 177 -6.63 20.54 15.34
C LYS A 177 -6.31 19.33 16.24
N GLU A 178 -7.30 18.47 16.46
CA GLU A 178 -7.08 17.20 17.17
C GLU A 178 -6.15 16.29 16.35
N ALA A 179 -6.26 16.29 15.01
CA ALA A 179 -5.37 15.56 14.14
C ALA A 179 -3.90 16.01 14.29
N ALA A 180 -3.66 17.33 14.30
CA ALA A 180 -2.33 17.89 14.55
C ALA A 180 -1.82 17.51 15.96
N ALA A 181 -2.69 17.52 16.98
CA ALA A 181 -2.35 17.08 18.33
C ALA A 181 -2.00 15.58 18.38
N ALA A 182 -2.75 14.72 17.68
CA ALA A 182 -2.49 13.28 17.59
C ALA A 182 -1.16 12.98 16.89
N LEU A 183 -0.84 13.69 15.81
CA LEU A 183 0.44 13.55 15.12
C LEU A 183 1.61 14.02 15.99
N ASN A 184 1.48 15.14 16.70
CA ASN A 184 2.48 15.62 17.62
C ASN A 184 2.66 14.69 18.83
N TRP A 185 1.58 14.03 19.28
CA TRP A 185 1.66 12.98 20.28
C TRP A 185 2.48 11.78 19.77
N ALA A 186 2.22 11.34 18.52
CA ALA A 186 2.97 10.24 17.91
C ALA A 186 4.48 10.57 17.81
N VAL A 187 4.85 11.82 17.51
CA VAL A 187 6.25 12.28 17.51
C VAL A 187 6.88 12.16 18.90
N ARG A 188 6.15 12.55 19.97
CA ARG A 188 6.65 12.41 21.35
C ARG A 188 6.80 10.94 21.74
N GLU A 189 5.78 10.13 21.46
CA GLU A 189 5.82 8.68 21.72
C GLU A 189 7.01 8.02 21.01
N MET A 190 7.29 8.40 19.77
CA MET A 190 8.47 7.93 19.04
C MET A 190 9.77 8.31 19.80
N GLY A 191 9.88 9.55 20.28
CA GLY A 191 11.04 10.00 21.07
C GLY A 191 11.22 9.20 22.36
N ASP A 192 10.13 8.93 23.07
CA ASP A 192 10.14 8.14 24.30
C ASP A 192 10.55 6.68 24.03
N ARG A 193 10.10 6.11 22.90
CA ARG A 193 10.54 4.78 22.46
C ARG A 193 12.03 4.73 22.14
N TYR A 194 12.57 5.75 21.49
CA TYR A 194 14.01 5.84 21.25
C TYR A 194 14.83 5.89 22.53
N ASN A 195 14.36 6.63 23.54
CA ASN A 195 15.03 6.66 24.86
C ASN A 195 15.07 5.25 25.49
N LYS A 196 13.96 4.53 25.47
CA LYS A 196 13.88 3.15 25.96
C LYS A 196 14.76 2.18 25.14
N PHE A 197 14.85 2.37 23.84
CA PHE A 197 15.77 1.57 23.00
C PHE A 197 17.23 1.83 23.37
N LYS A 198 17.57 3.09 23.60
CA LYS A 198 18.92 3.48 24.03
C LYS A 198 19.28 2.89 25.39
N GLU A 199 18.38 2.97 26.38
CA GLU A 199 18.56 2.40 27.72
C GLU A 199 18.84 0.89 27.67
N LEU A 200 18.11 0.17 26.81
CA LEU A 200 18.26 -1.27 26.65
C LEU A 200 19.32 -1.67 25.61
N GLY A 201 19.95 -0.73 24.91
CA GLY A 201 20.95 -1.02 23.88
C GLY A 201 20.39 -1.81 22.69
N VAL A 202 19.15 -1.52 22.30
CA VAL A 202 18.47 -2.15 21.15
C VAL A 202 18.21 -1.09 20.06
N ARG A 203 17.94 -1.53 18.84
CA ARG A 203 17.83 -0.64 17.68
C ARG A 203 16.40 -0.42 17.18
N ASN A 204 15.47 -1.30 17.55
CA ASN A 204 14.10 -1.29 17.05
C ASN A 204 13.15 -1.99 18.01
N ILE A 205 11.85 -1.89 17.71
CA ILE A 205 10.78 -2.46 18.53
C ILE A 205 10.86 -3.99 18.65
N ALA A 206 11.26 -4.69 17.59
CA ALA A 206 11.40 -6.15 17.63
C ALA A 206 12.50 -6.58 18.61
N GLY A 207 13.67 -5.93 18.53
CA GLY A 207 14.78 -6.16 19.46
C GLY A 207 14.42 -5.79 20.89
N TYR A 208 13.67 -4.69 21.08
CA TYR A 208 13.16 -4.29 22.39
C TYR A 208 12.25 -5.37 22.98
N ASN A 209 11.24 -5.77 22.25
CA ASN A 209 10.27 -6.78 22.71
C ASN A 209 10.91 -8.15 22.97
N GLU A 210 11.90 -8.54 22.15
CA GLU A 210 12.66 -9.78 22.40
C GLU A 210 13.47 -9.69 23.68
N LYS A 211 14.09 -8.53 23.95
CA LYS A 211 14.87 -8.31 25.18
C LYS A 211 13.97 -8.33 26.41
N ILE A 212 12.84 -7.61 26.38
CA ILE A 212 11.85 -7.60 27.47
C ILE A 212 11.36 -9.01 27.79
N LYS A 213 11.06 -9.80 26.76
CA LYS A 213 10.60 -11.20 26.94
C LYS A 213 11.61 -12.08 27.70
N LYS A 214 12.90 -11.76 27.62
CA LYS A 214 13.99 -12.50 28.27
C LYS A 214 14.35 -11.97 29.66
N MET A 215 13.81 -10.81 30.08
CA MET A 215 14.06 -10.20 31.39
C MET A 215 13.11 -10.77 32.45
N GLU A 216 13.65 -11.37 33.51
CA GLU A 216 12.87 -11.98 34.59
C GLU A 216 12.01 -10.95 35.35
N ASP A 217 12.51 -9.74 35.53
CA ASP A 217 11.84 -8.67 36.30
C ASP A 217 11.48 -7.44 35.43
N ALA A 218 11.17 -7.62 34.14
CA ALA A 218 10.91 -6.51 33.22
C ALA A 218 9.81 -5.56 33.72
N GLN A 219 8.70 -6.10 34.25
CA GLN A 219 7.59 -5.31 34.77
C GLN A 219 7.96 -4.54 36.04
N ALA A 220 8.71 -5.15 36.96
CA ALA A 220 9.20 -4.48 38.16
C ALA A 220 10.17 -3.34 37.82
N ALA A 221 10.92 -3.45 36.74
CA ALA A 221 11.78 -2.42 36.19
C ALA A 221 11.05 -1.36 35.35
N GLY A 222 9.71 -1.45 35.22
CA GLY A 222 8.90 -0.48 34.48
C GLY A 222 8.87 -0.71 32.96
N TYR A 223 9.34 -1.85 32.47
CA TYR A 223 9.30 -2.18 31.05
C TYR A 223 8.10 -3.08 30.71
N SER A 224 7.45 -2.78 29.59
CA SER A 224 6.35 -3.58 29.05
C SER A 224 6.54 -3.77 27.55
N LYS A 225 5.93 -4.83 27.02
CA LYS A 225 5.90 -5.05 25.57
C LYS A 225 5.34 -3.83 24.83
N MET A 226 6.03 -3.37 23.80
CA MET A 226 5.57 -2.29 22.93
C MET A 226 4.77 -2.85 21.76
N SER A 227 3.61 -2.26 21.49
CA SER A 227 2.87 -2.48 20.25
C SER A 227 3.45 -1.65 19.11
N TYR A 228 3.33 -2.12 17.88
CA TYR A 228 3.44 -1.24 16.73
C TYR A 228 2.34 -0.20 16.77
N LEU A 229 2.65 1.01 16.36
CA LEU A 229 1.69 2.10 16.23
C LEU A 229 1.62 2.50 14.75
N VAL A 230 0.49 2.26 14.12
CA VAL A 230 0.25 2.62 12.72
C VAL A 230 -0.66 3.84 12.69
N VAL A 231 -0.20 4.91 12.06
CA VAL A 231 -0.98 6.14 11.87
C VAL A 231 -1.52 6.15 10.44
N ILE A 232 -2.82 6.25 10.30
CA ILE A 232 -3.53 6.25 9.01
C ILE A 232 -4.24 7.59 8.86
N VAL A 233 -3.93 8.29 7.77
CA VAL A 233 -4.59 9.55 7.39
C VAL A 233 -5.29 9.33 6.05
N ASP A 234 -6.62 9.46 6.01
CA ASP A 234 -7.38 9.25 4.78
C ASP A 234 -7.10 10.34 3.74
N GLU A 235 -7.26 11.60 4.12
CA GLU A 235 -7.04 12.72 3.20
C GLU A 235 -6.06 13.72 3.79
N PHE A 236 -4.80 13.57 3.43
CA PHE A 236 -3.71 14.42 3.94
C PHE A 236 -3.82 15.87 3.45
N ALA A 237 -4.36 16.08 2.24
CA ALA A 237 -4.50 17.42 1.67
C ALA A 237 -5.42 18.31 2.52
N ASP A 238 -6.50 17.77 3.08
CA ASP A 238 -7.43 18.53 3.92
C ASP A 238 -6.78 19.01 5.22
N LEU A 239 -5.93 18.18 5.83
CA LEU A 239 -5.17 18.59 7.01
C LEU A 239 -4.19 19.72 6.70
N MET A 240 -3.53 19.65 5.55
CA MET A 240 -2.61 20.68 5.10
C MET A 240 -3.29 22.02 4.82
N MET A 241 -4.57 22.04 4.47
CA MET A 241 -5.32 23.27 4.27
C MET A 241 -5.64 24.01 5.57
N VAL A 242 -5.78 23.30 6.69
CA VAL A 242 -6.29 23.87 7.95
C VAL A 242 -5.18 24.06 8.99
N ALA A 243 -4.25 23.10 9.08
CA ALA A 243 -3.20 23.06 10.11
C ALA A 243 -1.82 22.78 9.49
N SER A 244 -1.49 23.44 8.37
CA SER A 244 -0.37 23.11 7.50
C SER A 244 0.96 22.96 8.24
N LYS A 245 1.36 23.95 9.04
CA LYS A 245 2.68 23.97 9.68
C LYS A 245 2.84 22.86 10.71
N ASP A 246 1.86 22.71 11.61
CA ASP A 246 1.95 21.73 12.71
C ASP A 246 1.89 20.29 12.17
N VAL A 247 1.07 20.05 11.16
CA VAL A 247 0.94 18.75 10.49
C VAL A 247 2.19 18.44 9.68
N GLU A 248 2.71 19.40 8.89
CA GLU A 248 3.92 19.25 8.09
C GLU A 248 5.13 18.92 8.99
N ASP A 249 5.37 19.70 10.04
CA ASP A 249 6.47 19.49 10.98
C ASP A 249 6.39 18.10 11.64
N ALA A 250 5.20 17.68 12.05
CA ALA A 250 5.00 16.38 12.68
C ALA A 250 5.25 15.23 11.70
N VAL A 251 4.68 15.31 10.49
CA VAL A 251 4.86 14.28 9.45
C VAL A 251 6.32 14.20 8.99
N CYS A 252 6.99 15.33 8.79
CA CYS A 252 8.41 15.35 8.45
C CYS A 252 9.27 14.65 9.52
N ARG A 253 8.99 14.89 10.80
CA ARG A 253 9.72 14.24 11.91
C ARG A 253 9.46 12.73 11.95
N LEU A 254 8.19 12.31 11.80
CA LEU A 254 7.86 10.89 11.72
C LEU A 254 8.55 10.24 10.53
N ALA A 255 8.49 10.84 9.34
CA ALA A 255 9.08 10.29 8.13
C ALA A 255 10.62 10.19 8.16
N GLN A 256 11.28 11.02 8.97
CA GLN A 256 12.74 10.99 9.08
C GLN A 256 13.25 10.00 10.13
N LEU A 257 12.45 9.71 11.15
CA LEU A 257 12.94 9.04 12.35
C LEU A 257 12.21 7.73 12.67
N ALA A 258 11.01 7.49 12.15
CA ALA A 258 10.25 6.28 12.46
C ALA A 258 10.65 5.06 11.62
#